data_41a9842243b85bf47e7994e13d97b5bd
#
_entry.id   41a9842243b85bf47e7994e13d97b5bd
#
_cell.length_a   1.000
_cell.length_b   1.000
_cell.length_c   1.000
_cell.angle_alpha   90.00
_cell.angle_beta   90.00
_cell.angle_gamma   90.00
#
_symmetry.space_group_name_H-M   'P 1'
#
loop_
_entity.id
_entity.type
_entity.pdbx_description
1 polymer ?
#
loop_
_entity_poly.entity_id
_entity_poly.type
_entity_poly.pdbx_seq_one_letter_code
_entity_poly.pdbx_strand_id
1 'polypeptide(L)'
;YEEALETYVDKLTTNVAGLENAAVTEEMEEKRERRRKVTVVTPEMQEKAHTYVELNYGITYLTEAEEKRMNYLMCRDIHSDCSLYFTEGILKNPVRDNYQYQYAKRLRNKNIWVYHDKHRIAKRNISMLTELLKKALVIRSENQEVLSDRGMIIPSRLWRVGRSREADLFKRVLRGDNTDFAVDVLIDASGSQMSRQGDVALQAYMISSALSNVEIPHRVMSYCTFWDHTIMHRFREYDDPVAADENIFNYVISSNNRDGLAIKAAGYGLLQREEEKKILIILSDGRPYDVIINRPNAKNPAPYHGKYAIADTATEIRRLRSQGVSVLGVFAGEEKDLAAEKKIFGKDFAYIRDVGNFSRIVGRYLTKQLEADN
;
A
#
# COMPACT_ATOMS: atom_id res chain seq x y z
N TYR A 1 2.68 15.71 31.83
CA TYR A 1 1.74 15.78 30.69
C TYR A 1 2.05 14.69 29.67
N GLU A 2 3.32 14.43 29.35
CA GLU A 2 3.77 13.30 28.51
C GLU A 2 3.42 11.96 29.18
N GLU A 3 3.70 11.78 30.48
CA GLU A 3 3.33 10.58 31.23
C GLU A 3 1.82 10.31 31.25
N ALA A 4 0.98 11.35 31.31
CA ALA A 4 -0.47 11.18 31.28
C ALA A 4 -0.99 10.75 29.90
N LEU A 5 -0.36 11.22 28.81
CA LEU A 5 -0.69 10.83 27.45
C LEU A 5 -0.17 9.42 27.14
N GLU A 6 1.05 9.08 27.54
CA GLU A 6 1.63 7.74 27.43
C GLU A 6 0.81 6.71 28.23
N THR A 7 0.42 7.05 29.47
CA THR A 7 -0.43 6.17 30.29
C THR A 7 -1.83 5.97 29.68
N TYR A 8 -2.34 6.97 28.98
CA TYR A 8 -3.63 6.87 28.30
C TYR A 8 -3.53 6.06 26.99
N VAL A 9 -2.45 6.23 26.26
CA VAL A 9 -2.11 5.46 25.05
C VAL A 9 -1.83 4.00 25.41
N ASP A 10 -1.07 3.73 26.47
CA ASP A 10 -0.83 2.38 26.97
C ASP A 10 -2.11 1.69 27.41
N LYS A 11 -3.03 2.41 28.07
CA LYS A 11 -4.35 1.88 28.40
C LYS A 11 -5.21 1.59 27.19
N LEU A 12 -5.11 2.35 26.10
CA LEU A 12 -5.80 2.09 24.84
C LEU A 12 -5.18 0.91 24.10
N THR A 13 -3.85 0.84 24.00
CA THR A 13 -3.13 -0.27 23.37
C THR A 13 -3.24 -1.57 24.16
N THR A 14 -3.20 -1.52 25.50
CA THR A 14 -3.37 -2.71 26.34
C THR A 14 -4.80 -3.25 26.28
N ASN A 15 -5.80 -2.39 26.16
CA ASN A 15 -7.19 -2.81 25.96
C ASN A 15 -7.42 -3.43 24.57
N VAL A 16 -6.69 -3.01 23.56
CA VAL A 16 -6.73 -3.61 22.21
C VAL A 16 -6.01 -4.96 22.19
N ALA A 17 -4.82 -5.05 22.80
CA ALA A 17 -4.06 -6.31 22.88
C ALA A 17 -4.70 -7.37 23.79
N GLY A 18 -5.42 -6.95 24.84
CA GLY A 18 -6.16 -7.85 25.73
C GLY A 18 -7.44 -8.44 25.11
N LEU A 19 -7.91 -7.89 23.99
CA LEU A 19 -9.11 -8.37 23.28
C LEU A 19 -8.81 -9.52 22.29
N GLU A 20 -7.55 -9.74 21.93
CA GLU A 20 -7.18 -10.80 20.99
C GLU A 20 -7.22 -12.21 21.57
N ASN A 21 -7.28 -12.37 22.89
CA ASN A 21 -7.21 -13.67 23.56
C ASN A 21 -8.54 -14.27 24.01
N ALA A 22 -9.67 -13.62 23.73
CA ALA A 22 -10.98 -14.19 24.02
C ALA A 22 -11.76 -14.44 22.73
N ALA A 23 -12.12 -15.70 22.49
CA ALA A 23 -13.14 -16.07 21.52
C ALA A 23 -14.47 -15.41 21.93
N VAL A 24 -14.69 -14.19 21.48
CA VAL A 24 -15.87 -13.38 21.79
C VAL A 24 -16.91 -13.67 20.72
N THR A 25 -18.07 -14.19 21.11
CA THR A 25 -19.23 -14.34 20.24
C THR A 25 -19.72 -12.96 19.77
N GLU A 26 -20.25 -12.85 18.55
CA GLU A 26 -20.76 -11.59 17.94
C GLU A 26 -21.71 -10.83 18.89
N GLU A 27 -22.51 -11.53 19.70
CA GLU A 27 -23.42 -10.93 20.69
C GLU A 27 -22.69 -10.24 21.87
N MET A 28 -21.49 -10.70 22.24
CA MET A 28 -20.69 -10.05 23.29
C MET A 28 -19.98 -8.81 22.76
N GLU A 29 -19.64 -8.78 21.49
CA GLU A 29 -19.10 -7.59 20.83
C GLU A 29 -20.16 -6.48 20.77
N GLU A 30 -21.37 -6.76 20.32
CA GLU A 30 -22.48 -5.78 20.32
C GLU A 30 -22.81 -5.22 21.71
N LYS A 31 -22.77 -6.04 22.76
CA LYS A 31 -23.01 -5.58 24.14
C LYS A 31 -21.86 -4.73 24.71
N ARG A 32 -20.60 -5.00 24.33
CA ARG A 32 -19.44 -4.17 24.69
C ARG A 32 -19.43 -2.84 23.93
N GLU A 33 -19.86 -2.81 22.69
CA GLU A 33 -19.95 -1.61 21.85
C GLU A 33 -20.89 -0.55 22.45
N ARG A 34 -22.04 -0.94 23.01
CA ARG A 34 -22.98 -0.02 23.65
C ARG A 34 -22.41 0.70 24.89
N ARG A 35 -21.27 0.25 25.44
CA ARG A 35 -20.61 0.84 26.63
C ARG A 35 -19.35 1.66 26.32
N ARG A 36 -18.91 1.72 25.05
CA ARG A 36 -17.74 2.53 24.68
C ARG A 36 -18.08 4.00 24.76
N LYS A 37 -17.38 4.72 25.66
CA LYS A 37 -17.47 6.18 25.72
C LYS A 37 -16.92 6.75 24.43
N VAL A 38 -17.74 7.47 23.70
CA VAL A 38 -17.31 8.28 22.56
C VAL A 38 -16.42 9.39 23.10
N THR A 39 -15.17 9.46 22.65
CA THR A 39 -14.24 10.52 23.04
C THR A 39 -14.45 11.71 22.11
N VAL A 40 -14.95 12.82 22.65
CA VAL A 40 -15.05 14.08 21.91
C VAL A 40 -13.68 14.72 21.89
N VAL A 41 -13.10 14.89 20.69
CA VAL A 41 -11.79 15.53 20.51
C VAL A 41 -11.96 17.04 20.42
N THR A 42 -11.43 17.77 21.41
CA THR A 42 -11.38 19.24 21.38
C THR A 42 -10.27 19.72 20.43
N PRO A 43 -10.29 20.97 19.95
CA PRO A 43 -9.22 21.54 19.13
C PRO A 43 -7.83 21.45 19.80
N GLU A 44 -7.77 21.65 21.12
CA GLU A 44 -6.53 21.50 21.90
C GLU A 44 -6.01 20.06 21.92
N MET A 45 -6.91 19.08 21.94
CA MET A 45 -6.54 17.67 21.86
C MET A 45 -6.05 17.30 20.46
N GLN A 46 -6.61 17.92 19.41
CA GLN A 46 -6.12 17.73 18.04
C GLN A 46 -4.69 18.22 17.86
N GLU A 47 -4.37 19.40 18.39
CA GLU A 47 -3.02 19.96 18.35
C GLU A 47 -2.01 19.08 19.12
N LYS A 48 -2.41 18.58 20.28
CA LYS A 48 -1.59 17.64 21.06
C LYS A 48 -1.42 16.30 20.34
N ALA A 49 -2.47 15.78 19.70
CA ALA A 49 -2.40 14.56 18.91
C ALA A 49 -1.47 14.74 17.70
N HIS A 50 -1.54 15.89 17.01
CA HIS A 50 -0.65 16.20 15.91
C HIS A 50 0.82 16.26 16.38
N THR A 51 1.11 16.96 17.47
CA THR A 51 2.46 17.01 18.06
C THR A 51 2.95 15.62 18.48
N TYR A 52 2.07 14.80 19.04
CA TYR A 52 2.40 13.40 19.37
C TYR A 52 2.71 12.57 18.13
N VAL A 53 1.92 12.70 17.06
CA VAL A 53 2.16 12.01 15.78
C VAL A 53 3.52 12.43 15.21
N GLU A 54 3.83 13.71 15.20
CA GLU A 54 5.11 14.23 14.74
C GLU A 54 6.30 13.67 15.52
N LEU A 55 6.18 13.62 16.86
CA LEU A 55 7.21 13.08 17.76
C LEU A 55 7.45 11.58 17.59
N ASN A 56 6.44 10.81 17.24
CA ASN A 56 6.51 9.35 17.21
C ASN A 56 6.64 8.76 15.79
N TYR A 57 6.21 9.49 14.76
CA TYR A 57 6.28 9.02 13.39
C TYR A 57 7.22 9.83 12.50
N GLY A 58 7.75 10.95 13.03
CA GLY A 58 8.67 11.85 12.32
C GLY A 58 7.95 13.01 11.63
N ILE A 59 8.73 14.01 11.24
CA ILE A 59 8.23 15.24 10.62
C ILE A 59 7.57 14.94 9.28
N THR A 60 6.46 15.61 8.99
CA THR A 60 5.81 15.54 7.67
C THR A 60 6.70 16.12 6.57
N TYR A 61 6.61 15.56 5.37
CA TYR A 61 7.28 16.11 4.19
C TYR A 61 6.37 17.04 3.36
N LEU A 62 5.09 17.17 3.75
CA LEU A 62 4.17 18.08 3.11
C LEU A 62 4.23 19.47 3.77
N THR A 63 3.99 20.49 2.97
CA THR A 63 3.72 21.82 3.47
C THR A 63 2.34 21.89 4.12
N GLU A 64 2.13 22.83 5.05
CA GLU A 64 0.83 23.01 5.70
C GLU A 64 -0.34 23.24 4.70
N ALA A 65 -0.06 23.91 3.57
CA ALA A 65 -1.04 24.15 2.53
C ALA A 65 -1.42 22.84 1.78
N GLU A 66 -0.43 21.99 1.50
CA GLU A 66 -0.65 20.69 0.87
C GLU A 66 -1.39 19.74 1.80
N GLU A 67 -1.04 19.72 3.09
CA GLU A 67 -1.71 18.91 4.09
C GLU A 67 -3.19 19.30 4.20
N LYS A 68 -3.50 20.59 4.32
CA LYS A 68 -4.88 21.09 4.32
C LYS A 68 -5.63 20.71 3.04
N ARG A 69 -4.96 20.81 1.90
CA ARG A 69 -5.54 20.41 0.61
C ARG A 69 -5.84 18.92 0.56
N MET A 70 -4.89 18.07 1.00
CA MET A 70 -5.07 16.62 1.02
C MET A 70 -6.22 16.22 1.97
N ASN A 71 -6.26 16.80 3.16
CA ASN A 71 -7.34 16.58 4.12
C ASN A 71 -8.70 17.00 3.56
N TYR A 72 -8.79 18.16 2.91
CA TYR A 72 -10.02 18.63 2.26
C TYR A 72 -10.50 17.70 1.14
N LEU A 73 -9.59 17.12 0.36
CA LEU A 73 -9.93 16.24 -0.77
C LEU A 73 -10.30 14.82 -0.31
N MET A 74 -9.57 14.26 0.66
CA MET A 74 -9.65 12.86 1.04
C MET A 74 -10.57 12.61 2.23
N CYS A 75 -10.50 13.46 3.27
CA CYS A 75 -11.22 13.29 4.52
C CYS A 75 -12.66 13.82 4.43
N ARG A 76 -13.52 13.06 3.73
CA ARG A 76 -14.94 13.40 3.51
C ARG A 76 -15.83 12.22 3.88
N ASP A 77 -17.11 12.48 4.03
CA ASP A 77 -18.14 11.49 4.34
C ASP A 77 -17.82 10.72 5.62
N ILE A 78 -17.59 9.44 5.53
CA ILE A 78 -17.25 8.56 6.67
C ILE A 78 -15.86 8.83 7.25
N HIS A 79 -15.02 9.57 6.55
CA HIS A 79 -13.67 9.96 6.99
C HIS A 79 -13.60 11.45 7.39
N SER A 80 -14.72 12.14 7.52
CA SER A 80 -14.78 13.59 7.83
C SER A 80 -14.12 13.94 9.17
N ASP A 81 -14.05 12.99 10.10
CA ASP A 81 -13.46 13.16 11.43
C ASP A 81 -11.99 12.71 11.49
N CYS A 82 -11.37 12.41 10.35
CA CYS A 82 -9.99 11.99 10.23
C CYS A 82 -9.12 13.05 9.59
N SER A 83 -7.82 12.90 9.78
CA SER A 83 -6.77 13.63 9.07
C SER A 83 -5.78 12.66 8.46
N LEU A 84 -5.16 13.05 7.36
CA LEU A 84 -4.03 12.35 6.77
C LEU A 84 -2.73 13.01 7.23
N TYR A 85 -1.74 12.22 7.55
CA TYR A 85 -0.41 12.66 7.91
C TYR A 85 0.63 11.90 7.08
N PHE A 86 1.45 12.62 6.34
CA PHE A 86 2.44 12.04 5.42
C PHE A 86 3.84 12.22 5.95
N THR A 87 4.59 11.14 6.12
CA THR A 87 5.95 11.17 6.67
C THR A 87 6.89 10.21 5.94
N GLU A 88 8.19 10.47 6.03
CA GLU A 88 9.24 9.53 5.64
C GLU A 88 9.75 8.69 6.82
N GLY A 89 9.07 8.78 7.94
CA GLY A 89 9.33 8.01 9.15
C GLY A 89 10.33 8.64 10.11
N ILE A 90 10.20 8.24 11.37
CA ILE A 90 11.02 8.76 12.47
C ILE A 90 12.52 8.47 12.30
N LEU A 91 12.91 7.42 11.56
CA LEU A 91 14.32 7.10 11.32
C LEU A 91 14.98 8.01 10.31
N LYS A 92 14.22 8.62 9.40
CA LYS A 92 14.73 9.53 8.38
C LYS A 92 14.64 10.99 8.83
N ASN A 93 13.49 11.38 9.39
CA ASN A 93 13.19 12.75 9.79
C ASN A 93 12.73 12.83 11.28
N PRO A 94 13.61 12.51 12.26
CA PRO A 94 13.24 12.57 13.66
C PRO A 94 13.12 14.03 14.14
N VAL A 95 12.13 14.30 15.00
CA VAL A 95 12.10 15.56 15.76
C VAL A 95 13.19 15.55 16.82
N ARG A 96 13.34 14.42 17.51
CA ARG A 96 14.37 14.15 18.51
C ARG A 96 14.60 12.65 18.68
N ASP A 97 15.75 12.28 19.25
CA ASP A 97 16.00 10.89 19.67
C ASP A 97 15.19 10.59 20.94
N ASN A 98 14.08 9.89 20.77
CA ASN A 98 13.18 9.47 21.82
C ASN A 98 13.08 7.94 21.90
N TYR A 99 12.26 7.43 22.81
CA TYR A 99 12.01 5.98 22.93
C TYR A 99 11.52 5.37 21.61
N GLN A 100 10.63 6.04 20.86
CA GLN A 100 10.09 5.54 19.60
C GLN A 100 11.15 5.47 18.50
N TYR A 101 12.08 6.43 18.47
CA TYR A 101 13.24 6.35 17.55
C TYR A 101 14.09 5.11 17.84
N GLN A 102 14.40 4.85 19.11
CA GLN A 102 15.18 3.67 19.51
C GLN A 102 14.39 2.37 19.24
N TYR A 103 13.09 2.39 19.47
CA TYR A 103 12.20 1.26 19.15
C TYR A 103 12.17 0.98 17.65
N ALA A 104 11.95 1.99 16.81
CA ALA A 104 11.98 1.87 15.35
C ALA A 104 13.33 1.33 14.85
N LYS A 105 14.44 1.77 15.42
CA LYS A 105 15.78 1.27 15.11
C LYS A 105 15.95 -0.22 15.45
N ARG A 106 15.41 -0.67 16.57
CA ARG A 106 15.41 -2.10 16.94
C ARG A 106 14.56 -2.92 15.96
N LEU A 107 13.40 -2.44 15.58
CA LEU A 107 12.52 -3.10 14.63
C LEU A 107 13.15 -3.18 13.23
N ARG A 108 13.79 -2.10 12.78
CA ARG A 108 14.58 -2.12 11.53
C ARG A 108 15.64 -3.24 11.56
N ASN A 109 16.40 -3.33 12.65
CA ASN A 109 17.43 -4.38 12.78
C ASN A 109 16.80 -5.79 12.77
N LYS A 110 15.62 -5.96 13.38
CA LYS A 110 14.87 -7.21 13.34
C LYS A 110 14.42 -7.55 11.91
N ASN A 111 13.91 -6.58 11.16
CA ASN A 111 13.48 -6.77 9.77
C ASN A 111 14.68 -7.17 8.88
N ILE A 112 15.82 -6.50 9.05
CA ILE A 112 17.06 -6.82 8.33
C ILE A 112 17.56 -8.23 8.72
N TRP A 113 17.44 -8.60 9.99
CA TRP A 113 17.81 -9.95 10.43
C TRP A 113 16.94 -11.03 9.74
N VAL A 114 15.63 -10.83 9.65
CA VAL A 114 14.73 -11.73 8.92
C VAL A 114 15.11 -11.85 7.44
N TYR A 115 15.49 -10.73 6.81
CA TYR A 115 16.00 -10.75 5.44
C TYR A 115 17.27 -11.59 5.31
N HIS A 116 18.25 -11.44 6.23
CA HIS A 116 19.48 -12.22 6.19
C HIS A 116 19.22 -13.71 6.44
N ASP A 117 18.34 -14.05 7.37
CA ASP A 117 17.93 -15.43 7.65
C ASP A 117 17.31 -16.08 6.41
N LYS A 118 16.41 -15.36 5.71
CA LYS A 118 15.72 -15.84 4.51
C LYS A 118 16.36 -15.40 3.19
N HIS A 119 17.61 -14.93 3.22
CA HIS A 119 18.28 -14.30 2.06
C HIS A 119 18.25 -15.16 0.79
N ARG A 120 18.48 -16.47 0.88
CA ARG A 120 18.46 -17.37 -0.28
C ARG A 120 17.08 -17.44 -0.92
N ILE A 121 16.04 -17.52 -0.10
CA ILE A 121 14.64 -17.55 -0.56
C ILE A 121 14.26 -16.20 -1.18
N ALA A 122 14.63 -15.10 -0.52
CA ALA A 122 14.38 -13.75 -1.01
C ALA A 122 15.04 -13.51 -2.37
N LYS A 123 16.33 -13.80 -2.51
CA LYS A 123 17.09 -13.65 -3.76
C LYS A 123 16.48 -14.47 -4.91
N ARG A 124 16.08 -15.71 -4.63
CA ARG A 124 15.39 -16.56 -5.62
C ARG A 124 14.07 -15.96 -6.06
N ASN A 125 13.24 -15.49 -5.12
CA ASN A 125 11.96 -14.88 -5.43
C ASN A 125 12.12 -13.58 -6.23
N ILE A 126 13.07 -12.72 -5.87
CA ILE A 126 13.39 -11.49 -6.62
C ILE A 126 13.81 -11.85 -8.05
N SER A 127 14.74 -12.80 -8.23
CA SER A 127 15.17 -13.21 -9.56
C SER A 127 14.01 -13.76 -10.42
N MET A 128 13.20 -14.66 -9.85
CA MET A 128 12.05 -15.23 -10.56
C MET A 128 11.02 -14.17 -10.92
N LEU A 129 10.72 -13.23 -10.01
CA LEU A 129 9.76 -12.16 -10.26
C LEU A 129 10.29 -11.20 -11.34
N THR A 130 11.57 -10.83 -11.26
CA THR A 130 12.26 -10.02 -12.27
C THR A 130 12.19 -10.68 -13.66
N GLU A 131 12.44 -11.99 -13.77
CA GLU A 131 12.36 -12.71 -15.04
C GLU A 131 10.93 -12.74 -15.60
N LEU A 132 9.92 -12.96 -14.75
CA LEU A 132 8.52 -12.94 -15.15
C LEU A 132 8.11 -11.55 -15.68
N LEU A 133 8.50 -10.49 -14.98
CA LEU A 133 8.22 -9.12 -15.39
C LEU A 133 8.95 -8.77 -16.71
N LYS A 134 10.23 -9.09 -16.84
CA LYS A 134 10.99 -8.88 -18.09
C LYS A 134 10.34 -9.60 -19.27
N LYS A 135 9.92 -10.85 -19.07
CA LYS A 135 9.26 -11.62 -20.12
C LYS A 135 7.94 -10.98 -20.55
N ALA A 136 7.11 -10.53 -19.61
CA ALA A 136 5.86 -9.84 -19.90
C ALA A 136 6.07 -8.53 -20.67
N LEU A 137 7.07 -7.75 -20.29
CA LEU A 137 7.44 -6.50 -20.96
C LEU A 137 7.95 -6.74 -22.38
N VAL A 138 8.75 -7.79 -22.60
CA VAL A 138 9.24 -8.16 -23.95
C VAL A 138 8.08 -8.60 -24.85
N ILE A 139 7.18 -9.44 -24.37
CA ILE A 139 6.00 -9.87 -25.14
C ILE A 139 5.18 -8.66 -25.58
N ARG A 140 5.00 -7.67 -24.68
CA ARG A 140 4.29 -6.43 -25.02
C ARG A 140 5.02 -5.60 -26.07
N SER A 141 6.34 -5.44 -25.95
CA SER A 141 7.13 -4.65 -26.89
C SER A 141 7.17 -5.27 -28.29
N GLU A 142 7.12 -6.58 -28.40
CA GLU A 142 7.06 -7.29 -29.70
C GLU A 142 5.71 -7.12 -30.42
N ASN A 143 4.66 -6.82 -29.68
CA ASN A 143 3.30 -6.69 -30.26
C ASN A 143 3.00 -5.31 -30.86
N GLN A 144 3.86 -4.33 -30.70
CA GLN A 144 3.71 -3.01 -31.33
C GLN A 144 4.41 -2.94 -32.71
N GLU A 145 3.99 -3.81 -33.62
CA GLU A 145 4.45 -3.72 -35.02
C GLU A 145 3.67 -2.62 -35.76
N VAL A 146 4.31 -1.51 -36.03
CA VAL A 146 3.73 -0.43 -36.81
C VAL A 146 4.20 -0.51 -38.27
N LEU A 147 3.26 -0.40 -39.20
CA LEU A 147 3.56 -0.29 -40.60
C LEU A 147 4.30 1.04 -40.85
N SER A 148 5.39 0.97 -41.59
CA SER A 148 6.29 2.11 -41.78
C SER A 148 6.88 2.08 -43.19
N ASP A 149 7.47 3.23 -43.58
CA ASP A 149 8.28 3.38 -44.78
C ASP A 149 9.70 2.83 -44.63
N ARG A 150 10.10 2.46 -43.39
CA ARG A 150 11.42 1.95 -43.01
C ARG A 150 11.33 0.83 -42.02
N GLY A 151 12.24 -0.16 -42.07
CA GLY A 151 12.32 -1.25 -41.11
C GLY A 151 12.48 -2.63 -41.76
N MET A 152 11.86 -3.64 -41.19
CA MET A 152 11.88 -4.99 -41.70
C MET A 152 10.85 -5.16 -42.82
N ILE A 153 11.28 -5.66 -43.96
CA ILE A 153 10.40 -5.89 -45.13
C ILE A 153 9.34 -6.93 -44.81
N ILE A 154 8.09 -6.67 -45.20
CA ILE A 154 6.97 -7.61 -45.15
C ILE A 154 6.86 -8.32 -46.50
N PRO A 155 7.34 -9.56 -46.63
CA PRO A 155 7.39 -10.24 -47.93
C PRO A 155 6.02 -10.36 -48.59
N SER A 156 4.95 -10.57 -47.81
CA SER A 156 3.57 -10.70 -48.30
C SER A 156 3.01 -9.40 -48.91
N ARG A 157 3.69 -8.25 -48.75
CA ARG A 157 3.26 -6.96 -49.32
C ARG A 157 4.10 -6.49 -50.51
N LEU A 158 5.15 -7.22 -50.89
CA LEU A 158 6.02 -6.84 -52.01
C LEU A 158 5.28 -6.72 -53.36
N TRP A 159 4.19 -7.39 -53.54
CA TRP A 159 3.34 -7.29 -54.75
C TRP A 159 2.74 -5.88 -54.95
N ARG A 160 2.70 -5.04 -53.91
CA ARG A 160 2.18 -3.69 -53.96
C ARG A 160 3.19 -2.68 -54.56
N VAL A 161 4.46 -3.06 -54.68
CA VAL A 161 5.49 -2.20 -55.30
C VAL A 161 5.11 -1.84 -56.70
N GLY A 162 5.04 -0.53 -57.00
CA GLY A 162 4.65 -0.03 -58.31
C GLY A 162 3.16 -0.06 -58.63
N ARG A 163 2.30 -0.60 -57.73
CA ARG A 163 0.83 -0.68 -57.94
C ARG A 163 0.02 0.23 -57.05
N SER A 164 0.59 0.68 -55.95
CA SER A 164 -0.06 1.64 -55.01
C SER A 164 0.93 2.73 -54.59
N ARG A 165 0.42 3.98 -54.38
CA ARG A 165 1.22 5.10 -53.91
C ARG A 165 1.66 4.94 -52.43
N GLU A 166 0.88 4.25 -51.63
CA GLU A 166 1.19 3.94 -50.22
C GLU A 166 1.54 2.44 -50.13
N ALA A 167 2.82 2.17 -50.12
CA ALA A 167 3.25 0.76 -50.23
C ALA A 167 3.62 0.17 -48.87
N ASP A 168 3.39 0.80 -47.74
CA ASP A 168 3.67 0.31 -46.35
C ASP A 168 4.33 -1.07 -46.30
N LEU A 169 5.53 -1.15 -46.89
CA LEU A 169 6.24 -2.40 -47.17
C LEU A 169 7.07 -2.88 -46.00
N PHE A 170 7.27 -2.02 -45.05
CA PHE A 170 8.11 -2.31 -43.90
C PHE A 170 7.28 -2.34 -42.63
N LYS A 171 7.69 -3.17 -41.67
CA LYS A 171 7.25 -3.12 -40.30
C LYS A 171 8.38 -2.62 -39.43
N ARG A 172 8.06 -1.72 -38.53
CA ARG A 172 8.94 -1.24 -37.48
C ARG A 172 8.41 -1.73 -36.13
N VAL A 173 9.25 -2.40 -35.39
CA VAL A 173 8.95 -2.69 -34.00
C VAL A 173 9.24 -1.41 -33.21
N LEU A 174 8.20 -0.71 -32.79
CA LEU A 174 8.35 0.35 -31.81
C LEU A 174 8.60 -0.36 -30.49
N ARG A 175 9.82 -0.21 -29.95
CA ARG A 175 10.06 -0.51 -28.54
C ARG A 175 9.29 0.55 -27.78
N GLY A 176 8.15 0.16 -27.21
CA GLY A 176 7.47 0.97 -26.23
C GLY A 176 8.47 1.23 -25.09
N ASP A 177 8.58 2.46 -24.64
CA ASP A 177 9.33 2.74 -23.43
C ASP A 177 8.72 1.91 -22.31
N ASN A 178 9.56 1.27 -21.47
CA ASN A 178 9.13 0.47 -20.31
C ASN A 178 8.40 1.32 -19.24
N THR A 179 8.19 2.60 -19.52
CA THR A 179 7.61 3.62 -18.66
C THR A 179 6.09 3.67 -18.63
N ASP A 180 5.39 2.77 -19.34
CA ASP A 180 3.92 2.78 -19.38
C ASP A 180 3.24 2.29 -18.10
N PHE A 181 4.00 1.88 -17.10
CA PHE A 181 3.49 1.33 -15.85
C PHE A 181 3.97 2.13 -14.65
N ALA A 182 3.05 2.44 -13.75
CA ALA A 182 3.37 2.89 -12.40
C ALA A 182 2.77 1.92 -11.36
N VAL A 183 3.55 1.57 -10.36
CA VAL A 183 3.14 0.63 -9.31
C VAL A 183 3.22 1.28 -7.95
N ASP A 184 2.15 1.17 -7.17
CA ASP A 184 2.16 1.47 -5.73
C ASP A 184 2.12 0.19 -4.92
N VAL A 185 2.94 0.11 -3.90
CA VAL A 185 2.91 -0.95 -2.87
C VAL A 185 2.49 -0.31 -1.55
N LEU A 186 1.32 -0.66 -1.08
CA LEU A 186 0.74 -0.15 0.16
C LEU A 186 0.73 -1.25 1.23
N ILE A 187 1.33 -1.01 2.38
CA ILE A 187 1.55 -2.01 3.43
C ILE A 187 0.73 -1.63 4.65
N ASP A 188 -0.12 -2.53 5.10
CA ASP A 188 -0.81 -2.39 6.39
C ASP A 188 0.19 -2.50 7.53
N ALA A 189 0.27 -1.47 8.37
CA ALA A 189 1.12 -1.40 9.55
C ALA A 189 0.31 -1.44 10.84
N SER A 190 -0.83 -2.12 10.85
CA SER A 190 -1.67 -2.31 12.03
C SER A 190 -1.06 -3.31 13.02
N GLY A 191 -1.51 -3.22 14.28
CA GLY A 191 -1.03 -4.07 15.38
C GLY A 191 -1.22 -5.57 15.16
N SER A 192 -2.20 -5.98 14.36
CA SER A 192 -2.45 -7.38 14.01
C SER A 192 -1.29 -8.05 13.24
N GLN A 193 -0.47 -7.25 12.56
CA GLN A 193 0.70 -7.71 11.81
C GLN A 193 1.97 -7.95 12.68
N MET A 194 1.92 -7.71 14.00
CA MET A 194 3.10 -7.70 14.88
C MET A 194 3.90 -9.01 14.85
N SER A 195 3.24 -10.16 14.77
CA SER A 195 3.92 -11.46 14.69
C SER A 195 4.63 -11.70 13.35
N ARG A 196 4.23 -11.00 12.29
CA ARG A 196 4.67 -11.19 10.90
C ARG A 196 5.43 -10.00 10.32
N GLN A 197 5.74 -9.00 11.15
CA GLN A 197 6.34 -7.75 10.71
C GLN A 197 7.53 -7.93 9.75
N GLY A 198 8.49 -8.78 10.11
CA GLY A 198 9.66 -9.03 9.28
C GLY A 198 9.33 -9.72 7.95
N ASP A 199 8.33 -10.60 7.94
CA ASP A 199 7.90 -11.29 6.72
C ASP A 199 7.15 -10.35 5.76
N VAL A 200 6.32 -9.46 6.29
CA VAL A 200 5.62 -8.44 5.49
C VAL A 200 6.62 -7.44 4.89
N ALA A 201 7.58 -6.94 5.69
CA ALA A 201 8.67 -6.11 5.19
C ALA A 201 9.49 -6.80 4.09
N LEU A 202 9.78 -8.10 4.27
CA LEU A 202 10.48 -8.91 3.28
C LEU A 202 9.69 -9.07 1.98
N GLN A 203 8.36 -9.30 2.07
CA GLN A 203 7.49 -9.40 0.90
C GLN A 203 7.47 -8.09 0.10
N ALA A 204 7.31 -6.95 0.78
CA ALA A 204 7.35 -5.64 0.15
C ALA A 204 8.72 -5.36 -0.50
N TYR A 205 9.80 -5.69 0.19
CA TYR A 205 11.16 -5.56 -0.34
C TYR A 205 11.38 -6.42 -1.60
N MET A 206 10.86 -7.66 -1.63
CA MET A 206 10.97 -8.52 -2.82
C MET A 206 10.23 -7.95 -4.02
N ILE A 207 9.04 -7.36 -3.82
CA ILE A 207 8.30 -6.69 -4.89
C ILE A 207 9.09 -5.48 -5.39
N SER A 208 9.49 -4.59 -4.49
CA SER A 208 10.22 -3.37 -4.82
C SER A 208 11.50 -3.65 -5.58
N SER A 209 12.35 -4.56 -5.06
CA SER A 209 13.60 -4.95 -5.73
C SER A 209 13.39 -5.56 -7.11
N ALA A 210 12.32 -6.34 -7.31
CA ALA A 210 12.01 -6.88 -8.63
C ALA A 210 11.57 -5.80 -9.61
N LEU A 211 10.77 -4.83 -9.16
CA LEU A 211 10.34 -3.67 -9.96
C LEU A 211 11.53 -2.76 -10.29
N SER A 212 12.43 -2.51 -9.31
CA SER A 212 13.69 -1.78 -9.53
C SER A 212 14.57 -2.44 -10.60
N ASN A 213 14.70 -3.77 -10.58
CA ASN A 213 15.50 -4.53 -11.54
C ASN A 213 14.96 -4.48 -12.98
N VAL A 214 13.71 -4.11 -13.18
CA VAL A 214 13.07 -3.94 -14.49
C VAL A 214 12.77 -2.48 -14.82
N GLU A 215 13.25 -1.56 -13.97
CA GLU A 215 13.11 -0.10 -14.14
C GLU A 215 11.65 0.38 -14.24
N ILE A 216 10.72 -0.32 -13.57
CA ILE A 216 9.33 0.13 -13.45
C ILE A 216 9.24 1.16 -12.33
N PRO A 217 8.73 2.39 -12.60
CA PRO A 217 8.48 3.40 -11.58
C PRO A 217 7.54 2.85 -10.50
N HIS A 218 7.97 2.92 -9.25
CA HIS A 218 7.14 2.40 -8.16
C HIS A 218 7.39 3.12 -6.84
N ARG A 219 6.32 3.26 -6.08
CA ARG A 219 6.33 3.85 -4.74
C ARG A 219 5.95 2.80 -3.70
N VAL A 220 6.60 2.87 -2.53
CA VAL A 220 6.31 1.96 -1.41
C VAL A 220 5.97 2.78 -0.18
N MET A 221 4.79 2.53 0.38
CA MET A 221 4.29 3.18 1.58
C MET A 221 3.68 2.17 2.56
N SER A 222 3.69 2.50 3.84
CA SER A 222 2.83 1.82 4.82
C SER A 222 1.83 2.80 5.41
N TYR A 223 0.78 2.25 6.03
CA TYR A 223 -0.21 3.06 6.72
C TYR A 223 -0.62 2.44 8.05
N CYS A 224 -0.91 3.32 8.99
CA CYS A 224 -1.57 2.99 10.24
C CYS A 224 -2.43 4.17 10.68
N THR A 225 -3.28 3.98 11.67
CA THR A 225 -4.12 5.06 12.19
C THR A 225 -3.86 5.23 13.68
N PHE A 226 -3.53 6.44 14.09
CA PHE A 226 -3.41 6.84 15.47
C PHE A 226 -4.42 7.96 15.76
N TRP A 227 -5.39 7.68 16.60
CA TRP A 227 -6.53 8.56 16.86
C TRP A 227 -7.25 8.96 15.55
N ASP A 228 -7.30 10.27 15.27
CA ASP A 228 -7.90 10.83 14.08
C ASP A 228 -6.92 10.99 12.91
N HIS A 229 -5.66 10.59 13.08
CA HIS A 229 -4.61 10.69 12.06
C HIS A 229 -4.36 9.34 11.39
N THR A 230 -4.62 9.25 10.10
CA THR A 230 -4.14 8.15 9.25
C THR A 230 -2.76 8.53 8.71
N ILE A 231 -1.75 7.81 9.17
CA ILE A 231 -0.35 8.08 8.92
C ILE A 231 0.08 7.29 7.70
N MET A 232 0.57 7.99 6.69
CA MET A 232 1.12 7.44 5.45
C MET A 232 2.64 7.55 5.50
N HIS A 233 3.33 6.44 5.75
CA HIS A 233 4.78 6.40 5.86
C HIS A 233 5.37 5.95 4.54
N ARG A 234 6.11 6.84 3.86
CA ARG A 234 6.77 6.60 2.58
C ARG A 234 8.18 6.08 2.78
N PHE A 235 8.49 4.94 2.19
CA PHE A 235 9.84 4.34 2.19
C PHE A 235 10.60 4.70 0.92
N ARG A 236 9.88 4.75 -0.22
CA ARG A 236 10.43 4.97 -1.54
C ARG A 236 9.42 5.77 -2.39
N GLU A 237 9.92 6.71 -3.20
CA GLU A 237 9.16 7.38 -4.25
C GLU A 237 9.42 6.73 -5.61
N TYR A 238 8.61 7.04 -6.63
CA TYR A 238 8.63 6.38 -7.93
C TYR A 238 10.00 6.40 -8.62
N ASP A 239 10.68 7.53 -8.57
CA ASP A 239 11.92 7.79 -9.30
C ASP A 239 13.17 7.68 -8.41
N ASP A 240 13.01 7.16 -7.20
CA ASP A 240 14.13 6.95 -6.28
C ASP A 240 15.10 5.86 -6.79
N PRO A 241 16.39 5.96 -6.49
CA PRO A 241 17.38 4.95 -6.87
C PRO A 241 17.12 3.60 -6.20
N VAL A 242 17.65 2.51 -6.77
CA VAL A 242 17.51 1.14 -6.26
C VAL A 242 17.89 1.00 -4.78
N ALA A 243 18.89 1.79 -4.32
CA ALA A 243 19.30 1.77 -2.91
C ALA A 243 18.18 2.19 -1.94
N ALA A 244 17.16 2.93 -2.41
CA ALA A 244 16.03 3.32 -1.59
C ALA A 244 15.14 2.13 -1.18
N ASP A 245 15.23 0.98 -1.86
CA ASP A 245 14.50 -0.23 -1.50
C ASP A 245 14.81 -0.69 -0.07
N GLU A 246 16.02 -0.44 0.43
CA GLU A 246 16.41 -0.80 1.79
C GLU A 246 15.66 -0.02 2.87
N ASN A 247 15.07 1.14 2.54
CA ASN A 247 14.25 1.90 3.47
C ASN A 247 12.97 1.15 3.87
N ILE A 248 12.55 0.14 3.10
CA ILE A 248 11.39 -0.70 3.42
C ILE A 248 11.62 -1.44 4.75
N PHE A 249 12.86 -1.73 5.11
CA PHE A 249 13.17 -2.33 6.42
C PHE A 249 12.91 -1.36 7.60
N ASN A 250 12.70 -0.06 7.35
CA ASN A 250 12.23 0.88 8.35
C ASN A 250 10.74 0.70 8.70
N TYR A 251 10.07 -0.28 8.09
CA TYR A 251 8.68 -0.62 8.38
C TYR A 251 8.48 -0.92 9.87
N VAL A 252 7.56 -0.19 10.48
CA VAL A 252 7.22 -0.26 11.90
C VAL A 252 5.72 -0.45 12.01
N ILE A 253 5.35 -1.42 12.81
CA ILE A 253 3.94 -1.68 13.14
C ILE A 253 3.51 -0.73 14.26
N SER A 254 2.30 -0.24 14.13
CA SER A 254 1.69 0.66 15.07
C SER A 254 0.25 0.20 15.43
N SER A 255 -0.63 1.13 15.62
CA SER A 255 -1.93 1.00 16.24
C SER A 255 -3.00 0.37 15.32
N ASN A 256 -3.99 1.15 14.95
CA ASN A 256 -5.15 0.73 14.17
C ASN A 256 -4.93 0.93 12.66
N ASN A 257 -5.91 0.58 11.84
CA ASN A 257 -5.89 0.78 10.41
C ASN A 257 -7.25 1.25 9.88
N ARG A 258 -7.23 2.33 9.11
CA ARG A 258 -8.37 2.84 8.34
C ARG A 258 -8.08 2.64 6.85
N ASP A 259 -8.26 1.41 6.39
CA ASP A 259 -7.86 0.94 5.06
C ASP A 259 -8.47 1.78 3.94
N GLY A 260 -9.78 2.08 4.00
CA GLY A 260 -10.45 2.85 2.97
C GLY A 260 -9.81 4.21 2.74
N LEU A 261 -9.49 4.95 3.82
CA LEU A 261 -8.84 6.27 3.72
C LEU A 261 -7.41 6.16 3.18
N ALA A 262 -6.64 5.17 3.64
CA ALA A 262 -5.27 4.95 3.21
C ALA A 262 -5.21 4.56 1.71
N ILE A 263 -6.10 3.66 1.27
CA ILE A 263 -6.22 3.24 -0.14
C ILE A 263 -6.64 4.43 -1.02
N LYS A 264 -7.58 5.25 -0.56
CA LYS A 264 -8.01 6.47 -1.25
C LYS A 264 -6.86 7.45 -1.43
N ALA A 265 -6.05 7.66 -0.38
CA ALA A 265 -4.89 8.56 -0.41
C ALA A 265 -3.77 8.05 -1.33
N ALA A 266 -3.43 6.75 -1.24
CA ALA A 266 -2.46 6.12 -2.14
C ALA A 266 -2.92 6.19 -3.60
N GLY A 267 -4.16 5.78 -3.86
CA GLY A 267 -4.75 5.81 -5.20
C GLY A 267 -4.82 7.21 -5.81
N TYR A 268 -5.05 8.25 -5.00
CA TYR A 268 -5.00 9.63 -5.49
C TYR A 268 -3.61 9.99 -6.03
N GLY A 269 -2.54 9.67 -5.31
CA GLY A 269 -1.17 9.90 -5.80
C GLY A 269 -0.85 9.11 -7.05
N LEU A 270 -1.24 7.84 -7.10
CA LEU A 270 -1.03 6.98 -8.26
C LEU A 270 -1.78 7.50 -9.51
N LEU A 271 -2.99 8.03 -9.34
CA LEU A 271 -3.77 8.60 -10.45
C LEU A 271 -3.17 9.89 -11.03
N GLN A 272 -2.29 10.58 -10.29
CA GLN A 272 -1.59 11.77 -10.79
C GLN A 272 -0.40 11.41 -11.70
N ARG A 273 0.01 10.15 -11.75
CA ARG A 273 1.10 9.70 -12.64
C ARG A 273 0.65 9.73 -14.10
N GLU A 274 1.60 9.95 -14.99
CA GLU A 274 1.37 10.06 -16.44
C GLU A 274 1.25 8.68 -17.11
N GLU A 275 1.81 7.63 -16.48
CA GLU A 275 1.81 6.27 -17.03
C GLU A 275 0.39 5.78 -17.28
N GLU A 276 0.20 5.11 -18.41
CA GLU A 276 -1.10 4.62 -18.85
C GLU A 276 -1.67 3.59 -17.89
N LYS A 277 -0.85 2.63 -17.46
CA LYS A 277 -1.26 1.54 -16.59
C LYS A 277 -0.79 1.75 -15.15
N LYS A 278 -1.74 1.69 -14.27
CA LYS A 278 -1.56 1.93 -12.84
C LYS A 278 -1.92 0.68 -12.05
N ILE A 279 -1.01 0.23 -11.20
CA ILE A 279 -1.18 -0.98 -10.39
C ILE A 279 -1.00 -0.62 -8.93
N LEU A 280 -1.97 -0.97 -8.09
CA LEU A 280 -1.89 -0.85 -6.64
C LEU A 280 -1.83 -2.26 -6.02
N ILE A 281 -0.75 -2.55 -5.31
CA ILE A 281 -0.55 -3.79 -4.55
C ILE A 281 -0.72 -3.47 -3.08
N ILE A 282 -1.65 -4.15 -2.40
CA ILE A 282 -1.95 -3.91 -0.99
C ILE A 282 -1.59 -5.17 -0.20
N LEU A 283 -0.65 -5.03 0.75
CA LEU A 283 -0.31 -6.09 1.70
C LEU A 283 -1.10 -5.83 2.98
N SER A 284 -2.11 -6.65 3.25
CA SER A 284 -3.00 -6.50 4.40
C SER A 284 -3.41 -7.87 4.97
N ASP A 285 -3.96 -7.88 6.19
CA ASP A 285 -4.60 -9.06 6.79
C ASP A 285 -6.13 -9.05 6.67
N GLY A 286 -6.69 -8.04 5.98
CA GLY A 286 -8.12 -7.92 5.73
C GLY A 286 -8.95 -7.55 6.96
N ARG A 287 -8.33 -6.98 8.00
CA ARG A 287 -8.99 -6.59 9.25
C ARG A 287 -8.97 -5.09 9.49
N PRO A 288 -9.69 -4.29 8.68
CA PRO A 288 -9.78 -2.86 8.95
C PRO A 288 -10.47 -2.60 10.29
N TYR A 289 -9.76 -1.91 11.18
CA TYR A 289 -10.26 -1.58 12.51
C TYR A 289 -9.74 -0.24 12.97
N ASP A 290 -10.64 0.65 13.36
CA ASP A 290 -10.29 1.93 13.97
C ASP A 290 -11.23 2.30 15.11
N VAL A 291 -10.75 3.14 16.02
CA VAL A 291 -11.52 3.63 17.16
C VAL A 291 -12.55 4.67 16.73
N ILE A 292 -13.61 4.82 17.52
CA ILE A 292 -14.61 5.86 17.31
C ILE A 292 -14.02 7.18 17.83
N ILE A 293 -13.86 8.13 16.93
CA ILE A 293 -13.47 9.49 17.25
C ILE A 293 -14.58 10.45 16.81
N ASN A 294 -15.00 11.30 17.73
CA ASN A 294 -15.91 12.40 17.45
C ASN A 294 -15.17 13.72 17.48
N ARG A 295 -15.16 14.42 16.38
CA ARG A 295 -14.89 15.85 16.35
C ARG A 295 -16.14 16.63 16.75
N PRO A 296 -16.02 17.86 17.25
CA PRO A 296 -17.17 18.66 17.73
C PRO A 296 -18.34 18.81 16.74
N ASN A 297 -18.07 18.64 15.45
CA ASN A 297 -19.07 18.75 14.37
C ASN A 297 -19.41 17.40 13.70
N ALA A 298 -19.02 16.28 14.29
CA ALA A 298 -19.33 14.96 13.75
C ALA A 298 -20.83 14.73 13.66
N LYS A 299 -21.34 14.43 12.46
CA LYS A 299 -22.76 14.24 12.23
C LYS A 299 -23.25 12.84 12.59
N ASN A 300 -22.41 11.82 12.43
CA ASN A 300 -22.75 10.43 12.74
C ASN A 300 -21.46 9.63 13.05
N PRO A 301 -21.04 9.58 14.32
CA PRO A 301 -19.90 8.77 14.69
C PRO A 301 -20.27 7.28 14.59
N ALA A 302 -19.73 6.61 13.60
CA ALA A 302 -19.86 5.16 13.47
C ALA A 302 -18.52 4.48 13.77
N PRO A 303 -18.53 3.34 14.49
CA PRO A 303 -17.31 2.57 14.67
C PRO A 303 -16.81 2.06 13.32
N TYR A 304 -15.50 2.23 13.07
CA TYR A 304 -14.89 1.77 11.83
C TYR A 304 -14.33 0.35 12.02
N HIS A 305 -15.20 -0.65 11.97
CA HIS A 305 -14.82 -2.06 12.11
C HIS A 305 -15.83 -3.00 11.44
N GLY A 306 -15.46 -4.29 11.34
CA GLY A 306 -16.31 -5.36 10.86
C GLY A 306 -16.89 -5.13 9.47
N LYS A 307 -18.16 -5.39 9.26
CA LYS A 307 -18.84 -5.28 7.95
C LYS A 307 -18.78 -3.87 7.36
N TYR A 308 -18.82 -2.85 8.20
CA TYR A 308 -18.81 -1.45 7.78
C TYR A 308 -17.45 -1.06 7.20
N ALA A 309 -16.36 -1.33 7.91
CA ALA A 309 -15.01 -1.04 7.46
C ALA A 309 -14.62 -1.86 6.20
N ILE A 310 -15.02 -3.15 6.17
CA ILE A 310 -14.86 -4.01 4.98
C ILE A 310 -15.60 -3.44 3.77
N ALA A 311 -16.84 -2.95 3.96
CA ALA A 311 -17.63 -2.37 2.87
C ALA A 311 -17.02 -1.07 2.35
N ASP A 312 -16.47 -0.24 3.23
CA ASP A 312 -15.75 0.98 2.88
C ASP A 312 -14.50 0.67 2.05
N THR A 313 -13.64 -0.19 2.57
CA THR A 313 -12.42 -0.64 1.87
C THR A 313 -12.74 -1.21 0.48
N ALA A 314 -13.76 -2.08 0.40
CA ALA A 314 -14.22 -2.64 -0.88
C ALA A 314 -14.78 -1.57 -1.84
N THR A 315 -15.38 -0.51 -1.30
CA THR A 315 -15.92 0.60 -2.12
C THR A 315 -14.79 1.44 -2.71
N GLU A 316 -13.77 1.78 -1.94
CA GLU A 316 -12.62 2.51 -2.44
C GLU A 316 -11.81 1.69 -3.49
N ILE A 317 -11.66 0.39 -3.29
CA ILE A 317 -11.05 -0.49 -4.30
C ILE A 317 -11.86 -0.51 -5.60
N ARG A 318 -13.20 -0.64 -5.53
CA ARG A 318 -14.06 -0.58 -6.72
C ARG A 318 -13.97 0.76 -7.43
N ARG A 319 -13.88 1.85 -6.66
CA ARG A 319 -13.70 3.20 -7.20
C ARG A 319 -12.38 3.33 -7.97
N LEU A 320 -11.27 2.86 -7.42
CA LEU A 320 -9.98 2.88 -8.11
C LEU A 320 -10.01 2.03 -9.38
N ARG A 321 -10.62 0.84 -9.33
CA ARG A 321 -10.79 -0.02 -10.52
C ARG A 321 -11.63 0.66 -11.60
N SER A 322 -12.69 1.39 -11.23
CA SER A 322 -13.49 2.16 -12.20
C SER A 322 -12.72 3.31 -12.85
N GLN A 323 -11.64 3.75 -12.24
CA GLN A 323 -10.70 4.77 -12.74
C GLN A 323 -9.51 4.17 -13.51
N GLY A 324 -9.53 2.87 -13.79
CA GLY A 324 -8.49 2.19 -14.56
C GLY A 324 -7.30 1.69 -13.75
N VAL A 325 -7.36 1.74 -12.40
CA VAL A 325 -6.30 1.20 -11.55
C VAL A 325 -6.52 -0.30 -11.32
N SER A 326 -5.53 -1.12 -11.64
CA SER A 326 -5.53 -2.55 -11.29
C SER A 326 -5.15 -2.74 -9.82
N VAL A 327 -5.99 -3.38 -9.02
CA VAL A 327 -5.76 -3.54 -7.57
C VAL A 327 -5.60 -5.02 -7.22
N LEU A 328 -4.46 -5.37 -6.63
CA LEU A 328 -4.14 -6.69 -6.08
C LEU A 328 -4.04 -6.63 -4.55
N GLY A 329 -4.83 -7.47 -3.86
CA GLY A 329 -4.60 -7.77 -2.45
C GLY A 329 -3.57 -8.89 -2.28
N VAL A 330 -2.57 -8.68 -1.45
CA VAL A 330 -1.65 -9.73 -1.00
C VAL A 330 -1.96 -10.01 0.46
N PHE A 331 -2.65 -11.12 0.67
CA PHE A 331 -3.14 -11.49 2.00
C PHE A 331 -2.02 -12.12 2.84
N ALA A 332 -1.68 -11.44 3.90
CA ALA A 332 -0.69 -11.86 4.91
C ALA A 332 -1.33 -12.23 6.25
N GLY A 333 -2.63 -12.53 6.28
CA GLY A 333 -3.43 -12.81 7.46
C GLY A 333 -3.59 -14.32 7.78
N GLU A 334 -4.46 -14.61 8.74
CA GLU A 334 -4.86 -15.98 9.11
C GLU A 334 -6.03 -16.48 8.23
N GLU A 335 -6.16 -17.80 8.06
CA GLU A 335 -7.21 -18.38 7.20
C GLU A 335 -8.63 -17.96 7.58
N LYS A 336 -8.88 -17.70 8.86
CA LYS A 336 -10.19 -17.23 9.35
C LYS A 336 -10.63 -15.89 8.73
N ASP A 337 -9.68 -15.06 8.34
CA ASP A 337 -9.93 -13.71 7.78
C ASP A 337 -10.05 -13.70 6.26
N LEU A 338 -9.81 -14.84 5.62
CA LEU A 338 -9.87 -14.99 4.17
C LEU A 338 -11.25 -14.60 3.59
N ALA A 339 -12.31 -14.74 4.37
CA ALA A 339 -13.66 -14.36 3.96
C ALA A 339 -13.82 -12.83 3.86
N ALA A 340 -13.15 -12.06 4.72
CA ALA A 340 -13.11 -10.60 4.65
C ALA A 340 -12.33 -10.14 3.43
N GLU A 341 -11.16 -10.72 3.18
CA GLU A 341 -10.31 -10.45 2.04
C GLU A 341 -11.03 -10.69 0.70
N LYS A 342 -11.76 -11.80 0.58
CA LYS A 342 -12.61 -12.07 -0.59
C LYS A 342 -13.68 -11.02 -0.81
N LYS A 343 -14.24 -10.44 0.24
CA LYS A 343 -15.23 -9.35 0.12
C LYS A 343 -14.58 -8.04 -0.31
N ILE A 344 -13.36 -7.78 0.14
CA ILE A 344 -12.60 -6.57 -0.17
C ILE A 344 -12.11 -6.60 -1.62
N PHE A 345 -11.36 -7.64 -2.00
CA PHE A 345 -10.65 -7.68 -3.29
C PHE A 345 -11.37 -8.50 -4.38
N GLY A 346 -12.38 -9.31 -4.01
CA GLY A 346 -13.06 -10.21 -4.93
C GLY A 346 -12.14 -11.36 -5.35
N LYS A 347 -11.90 -11.51 -6.65
CA LYS A 347 -11.00 -12.54 -7.21
C LYS A 347 -9.53 -12.13 -7.32
N ASP A 348 -9.25 -10.84 -7.15
CA ASP A 348 -7.91 -10.28 -7.36
C ASP A 348 -7.15 -10.17 -6.04
N PHE A 349 -7.00 -11.30 -5.36
CA PHE A 349 -6.15 -11.41 -4.18
C PHE A 349 -5.27 -12.66 -4.23
N ALA A 350 -4.12 -12.57 -3.59
CA ALA A 350 -3.12 -13.61 -3.49
C ALA A 350 -2.93 -14.02 -2.02
N TYR A 351 -3.19 -15.28 -1.69
CA TYR A 351 -2.92 -15.80 -0.36
C TYR A 351 -1.52 -16.45 -0.31
N ILE A 352 -0.65 -15.87 0.48
CA ILE A 352 0.75 -16.31 0.61
C ILE A 352 0.93 -17.09 1.91
N ARG A 353 0.80 -18.42 1.84
CA ARG A 353 1.09 -19.32 2.97
C ARG A 353 2.58 -19.52 3.19
N ASP A 354 3.33 -19.59 2.10
CA ASP A 354 4.78 -19.83 2.09
C ASP A 354 5.47 -18.81 1.21
N VAL A 355 6.42 -18.09 1.81
CA VAL A 355 7.26 -17.10 1.14
C VAL A 355 8.01 -17.71 -0.07
N GLY A 356 8.27 -19.02 -0.06
CA GLY A 356 8.90 -19.72 -1.18
C GLY A 356 8.09 -19.70 -2.48
N ASN A 357 6.76 -19.55 -2.39
CA ASN A 357 5.85 -19.49 -3.55
C ASN A 357 5.45 -18.05 -3.93
N PHE A 358 5.99 -17.06 -3.23
CA PHE A 358 5.62 -15.65 -3.37
C PHE A 358 5.72 -15.14 -4.80
N SER A 359 6.88 -15.29 -5.43
CA SER A 359 7.14 -14.82 -6.79
C SER A 359 6.20 -15.43 -7.83
N ARG A 360 5.84 -16.72 -7.69
CA ARG A 360 4.92 -17.40 -8.61
C ARG A 360 3.51 -16.83 -8.54
N ILE A 361 3.05 -16.48 -7.34
CA ILE A 361 1.66 -16.00 -7.12
C ILE A 361 1.55 -14.54 -7.54
N VAL A 362 2.39 -13.68 -6.98
CA VAL A 362 2.40 -12.23 -7.30
C VAL A 362 2.82 -12.00 -8.76
N GLY A 363 3.84 -12.71 -9.23
CA GLY A 363 4.32 -12.62 -10.60
C GLY A 363 3.25 -12.96 -11.62
N ARG A 364 2.45 -14.01 -11.39
CA ARG A 364 1.35 -14.37 -12.30
C ARG A 364 0.31 -13.25 -12.42
N TYR A 365 0.00 -12.57 -11.31
CA TYR A 365 -0.93 -11.44 -11.34
C TYR A 365 -0.34 -10.26 -12.11
N LEU A 366 0.88 -9.85 -11.78
CA LEU A 366 1.55 -8.74 -12.45
C LEU A 366 1.73 -9.00 -13.94
N THR A 367 2.19 -10.20 -14.32
CA THR A 367 2.29 -10.62 -15.74
C THR A 367 0.95 -10.49 -16.44
N LYS A 368 -0.14 -10.98 -15.83
CA LYS A 368 -1.48 -10.84 -16.39
C LYS A 368 -1.90 -9.38 -16.60
N GLN A 369 -1.56 -8.48 -15.68
CA GLN A 369 -1.86 -7.06 -15.83
C GLN A 369 -1.01 -6.40 -16.91
N LEU A 370 0.24 -6.83 -17.06
CA LEU A 370 1.13 -6.36 -18.10
C LEU A 370 0.71 -6.85 -19.51
N GLU A 371 0.08 -8.01 -19.61
CA GLU A 371 -0.35 -8.63 -20.87
C GLU A 371 -1.80 -8.27 -21.25
N ALA A 372 -2.60 -7.68 -20.38
CA ALA A 372 -4.08 -7.60 -20.50
C ALA A 372 -4.66 -6.70 -21.60
N ASP A 373 -3.88 -6.25 -22.58
CA ASP A 373 -4.34 -5.46 -23.74
C ASP A 373 -4.09 -6.14 -25.09
N ASN A 374 -4.09 -7.47 -25.13
CA ASN A 374 -4.10 -8.21 -26.39
C ASN A 374 -5.48 -8.80 -26.71
#